data_24aa987aad4d75a77645c37c53cf8280
#
_entry.id   24aa987aad4d75a77645c37c53cf8280
#
_cell.length_a   1.000
_cell.length_b   1.000
_cell.length_c   1.000
_cell.angle_alpha   90.00
_cell.angle_beta   90.00
_cell.angle_gamma   90.00
#
_symmetry.space_group_name_H-M   'P 1'
#
loop_
_entity.id
_entity.type
_entity.pdbx_description
1 polymer ?
#
loop_
_entity_poly.entity_id
_entity_poly.type
_entity_poly.pdbx_seq_one_letter_code
_entity_poly.pdbx_strand_id
1 'polypeptide(L)'
;MLHTESLIWLQKEKVYAELAASGLPYTIIDVGWWYNGFIPKVPSGRTDHAIALPDSIQNLVPGDGKMKTYVVDNEDVGKFVARIIADPRTINKKVMAAGASLSFNEMFGIAEELTGEKPVLKHVCSILG
;
A
#
# COMPACT_ATOMS: atom_id res chain seq x y z
N MET A 1 21.25 6.53 13.31
CA MET A 1 19.83 6.70 13.72
C MET A 1 19.02 5.74 12.87
N LEU A 2 18.51 4.67 13.43
CA LEU A 2 17.65 3.72 12.70
C LEU A 2 16.32 4.41 12.42
N HIS A 3 15.95 4.53 11.15
CA HIS A 3 14.67 5.12 10.78
C HIS A 3 13.51 4.31 11.36
N THR A 4 12.45 4.96 11.79
CA THR A 4 11.24 4.36 12.39
C THR A 4 10.66 3.24 11.52
N GLU A 5 10.80 3.34 10.21
CA GLU A 5 10.36 2.33 9.25
C GLU A 5 11.16 1.03 9.35
N SER A 6 12.47 1.10 9.59
CA SER A 6 13.30 -0.08 9.85
C SER A 6 12.87 -0.82 11.11
N LEU A 7 12.39 -0.11 12.13
CA LEU A 7 11.89 -0.71 13.37
C LEU A 7 10.57 -1.48 13.14
N ILE A 8 9.67 -0.95 12.32
CA ILE A 8 8.40 -1.62 11.99
C ILE A 8 8.68 -2.93 11.22
N TRP A 9 9.59 -2.89 10.25
CA TRP A 9 9.99 -4.09 9.51
C TRP A 9 10.63 -5.14 10.42
N LEU A 10 11.56 -4.74 11.29
CA LEU A 10 12.21 -5.65 12.25
C LEU A 10 11.19 -6.27 13.22
N GLN A 11 10.18 -5.53 13.65
CA GLN A 11 9.11 -6.05 14.49
C GLN A 11 8.25 -7.07 13.74
N LYS A 12 7.88 -6.80 12.48
CA LYS A 12 7.14 -7.75 11.65
C LYS A 12 7.90 -9.05 11.44
N GLU A 13 9.20 -8.97 11.13
CA GLU A 13 10.04 -10.17 10.95
C GLU A 13 10.12 -11.02 12.22
N LYS A 14 10.20 -10.41 13.40
CA LYS A 14 10.14 -11.15 14.67
C LYS A 14 8.81 -11.87 14.84
N VAL A 15 7.70 -11.20 14.56
CA VAL A 15 6.36 -11.82 14.63
C VAL A 15 6.24 -12.99 13.65
N TYR A 16 6.77 -12.85 12.44
CA TYR A 16 6.76 -13.95 11.47
C TYR A 16 7.61 -15.15 11.91
N ALA A 17 8.76 -14.88 12.51
CA ALA A 17 9.65 -15.93 13.05
C ALA A 17 8.96 -16.67 14.20
N GLU A 18 8.36 -15.97 15.16
CA GLU A 18 7.62 -16.57 16.28
C GLU A 18 6.42 -17.39 15.77
N LEU A 19 5.69 -16.87 14.79
CA LEU A 19 4.57 -17.57 14.17
C LEU A 19 5.03 -18.87 13.52
N ALA A 20 6.11 -18.84 12.76
CA ALA A 20 6.69 -20.04 12.15
C ALA A 20 7.19 -21.06 13.19
N ALA A 21 7.74 -20.59 14.30
CA ALA A 21 8.24 -21.44 15.38
C ALA A 21 7.12 -22.03 16.27
N SER A 22 5.94 -21.44 16.25
CA SER A 22 4.82 -21.83 17.12
C SER A 22 4.24 -23.22 16.80
N GLY A 23 4.49 -23.75 15.60
CA GLY A 23 3.88 -24.99 15.10
C GLY A 23 2.40 -24.90 14.76
N LEU A 24 1.77 -23.71 14.91
CA LEU A 24 0.39 -23.48 14.49
C LEU A 24 0.30 -23.32 12.99
N PRO A 25 -0.73 -23.85 12.34
CA PRO A 25 -0.99 -23.52 10.94
C PRO A 25 -1.36 -22.04 10.81
N TYR A 26 -0.77 -21.35 9.84
CA TYR A 26 -0.98 -19.90 9.64
C TYR A 26 -1.05 -19.54 8.16
N THR A 27 -1.57 -18.36 7.88
CA THR A 27 -1.46 -17.71 6.57
C THR A 27 -1.16 -16.23 6.80
N ILE A 28 -0.08 -15.73 6.21
CA ILE A 28 0.24 -14.30 6.21
C ILE A 28 -0.38 -13.68 4.96
N ILE A 29 -1.29 -12.73 5.15
CA ILE A 29 -1.96 -12.05 4.04
C ILE A 29 -1.40 -10.64 3.94
N ASP A 30 -0.65 -10.37 2.88
CA ASP A 30 -0.14 -9.05 2.55
C ASP A 30 -1.13 -8.37 1.60
N VAL A 31 -1.63 -7.19 1.98
CA VAL A 31 -2.66 -6.49 1.19
C VAL A 31 -2.10 -5.36 0.32
N GLY A 32 -0.80 -5.10 0.39
CA GLY A 32 -0.18 -4.00 -0.35
C GLY A 32 -0.68 -2.62 0.11
N TRP A 33 -0.76 -1.68 -0.81
CA TRP A 33 -1.23 -0.32 -0.56
C TRP A 33 -2.72 -0.18 -0.85
N TRP A 34 -3.40 0.68 -0.12
CA TRP A 34 -4.81 0.98 -0.35
C TRP A 34 -4.99 2.13 -1.32
N TYR A 35 -5.92 2.03 -2.27
CA TYR A 35 -6.18 3.06 -3.28
C TYR A 35 -6.42 4.44 -2.69
N ASN A 36 -7.13 4.55 -1.56
CA ASN A 36 -7.41 5.82 -0.90
C ASN A 36 -6.15 6.53 -0.38
N GLY A 37 -5.03 5.81 -0.19
CA GLY A 37 -3.73 6.41 0.10
C GLY A 37 -3.12 7.18 -1.09
N PHE A 38 -3.65 6.99 -2.30
CA PHE A 38 -3.16 7.63 -3.53
C PHE A 38 -4.12 8.67 -4.11
N ILE A 39 -5.17 9.03 -3.38
CA ILE A 39 -6.03 10.15 -3.78
C ILE A 39 -5.25 11.44 -3.56
N PRO A 40 -4.88 12.18 -4.63
CA PRO A 40 -4.05 13.37 -4.47
C PRO A 40 -4.87 14.57 -4.01
N LYS A 41 -4.21 15.50 -3.34
CA LYS A 41 -4.73 16.87 -3.25
C LYS A 41 -4.67 17.53 -4.61
N VAL A 42 -5.79 18.10 -5.03
CA VAL A 42 -5.89 18.91 -6.25
C VAL A 42 -6.13 20.37 -5.90
N PRO A 43 -5.79 21.32 -6.80
CA PRO A 43 -5.87 22.76 -6.50
C PRO A 43 -7.24 23.25 -6.03
N SER A 44 -8.33 22.65 -6.50
CA SER A 44 -9.68 23.02 -6.09
C SER A 44 -10.08 22.54 -4.70
N GLY A 45 -9.32 21.64 -4.08
CA GLY A 45 -9.67 21.00 -2.81
C GLY A 45 -10.81 19.98 -2.89
N ARG A 46 -11.32 19.66 -4.09
CA ARG A 46 -12.47 18.76 -4.27
C ARG A 46 -12.23 17.34 -3.78
N THR A 47 -10.96 16.92 -3.62
CA THR A 47 -10.56 15.59 -3.14
C THR A 47 -10.28 15.55 -1.66
N ASP A 48 -10.24 16.67 -0.95
CA ASP A 48 -9.77 16.77 0.44
C ASP A 48 -10.57 15.87 1.41
N HIS A 49 -11.84 15.64 1.14
CA HIS A 49 -12.71 14.79 1.96
C HIS A 49 -12.39 13.28 1.83
N ALA A 50 -11.71 12.89 0.78
CA ALA A 50 -11.38 11.48 0.48
C ALA A 50 -9.91 11.12 0.80
N ILE A 51 -9.12 12.10 1.23
CA ILE A 51 -7.69 11.91 1.51
C ILE A 51 -7.51 11.15 2.83
N ALA A 52 -6.77 10.04 2.76
CA ALA A 52 -6.48 9.21 3.91
C ALA A 52 -5.10 9.46 4.53
N LEU A 53 -4.21 10.13 3.82
CA LEU A 53 -2.82 10.36 4.27
C LEU A 53 -2.65 11.75 4.90
N PRO A 54 -1.73 11.87 5.90
CA PRO A 54 -1.36 13.17 6.45
C PRO A 54 -0.77 14.12 5.40
N ASP A 55 -0.97 15.41 5.57
CA ASP A 55 -0.47 16.46 4.64
C ASP A 55 1.04 16.39 4.39
N SER A 56 1.81 15.92 5.37
CA SER A 56 3.27 15.81 5.28
C SER A 56 3.75 14.83 4.21
N ILE A 57 2.93 13.80 3.92
CA ILE A 57 3.25 12.75 2.94
C ILE A 57 2.29 12.74 1.75
N GLN A 58 1.37 13.68 1.70
CA GLN A 58 0.42 13.80 0.61
C GLN A 58 1.12 14.26 -0.68
N ASN A 59 0.72 13.69 -1.81
CA ASN A 59 1.28 13.97 -3.14
C ASN A 59 2.80 13.68 -3.26
N LEU A 60 3.36 12.83 -2.40
CA LEU A 60 4.76 12.41 -2.51
C LEU A 60 4.90 11.31 -3.57
N VAL A 61 5.95 11.42 -4.37
CA VAL A 61 6.33 10.43 -5.37
C VAL A 61 7.76 9.96 -5.07
N PRO A 62 7.95 8.68 -4.73
CA PRO A 62 9.29 8.12 -4.53
C PRO A 62 10.06 8.07 -5.84
N GLY A 63 11.29 8.63 -5.84
CA GLY A 63 12.16 8.63 -7.00
C GLY A 63 11.50 9.24 -8.24
N ASP A 64 11.52 8.50 -9.34
CA ASP A 64 10.89 8.91 -10.61
C ASP A 64 9.41 8.47 -10.75
N GLY A 65 8.88 7.80 -9.75
CA GLY A 65 7.49 7.33 -9.70
C GLY A 65 7.14 6.17 -10.63
N LYS A 66 8.13 5.52 -11.25
CA LYS A 66 7.90 4.42 -12.21
C LYS A 66 7.85 3.04 -11.56
N MET A 67 8.37 2.91 -10.34
CA MET A 67 8.35 1.63 -9.64
C MET A 67 6.91 1.21 -9.36
N LYS A 68 6.59 -0.02 -9.77
CA LYS A 68 5.25 -0.60 -9.54
C LYS A 68 5.13 -1.13 -8.13
N THR A 69 3.97 -0.94 -7.54
CA THR A 69 3.57 -1.54 -6.26
C THR A 69 2.21 -2.21 -6.41
N TYR A 70 1.88 -3.06 -5.44
CA TYR A 70 0.57 -3.69 -5.38
C TYR A 70 -0.42 -2.80 -4.64
N VAL A 71 -1.61 -2.66 -5.21
CA VAL A 71 -2.70 -1.85 -4.66
C VAL A 71 -4.00 -2.64 -4.60
N VAL A 72 -4.83 -2.31 -3.63
CA VAL A 72 -6.10 -3.00 -3.39
C VAL A 72 -7.17 -2.00 -2.90
N ASP A 73 -8.42 -2.26 -3.24
CA ASP A 73 -9.55 -1.56 -2.64
C ASP A 73 -9.82 -2.12 -1.24
N ASN A 74 -10.08 -1.23 -0.28
CA ASN A 74 -10.37 -1.62 1.10
C ASN A 74 -11.59 -2.55 1.18
N GLU A 75 -12.59 -2.34 0.33
CA GLU A 75 -13.80 -3.18 0.30
C GLU A 75 -13.52 -4.58 -0.24
N ASP A 76 -12.48 -4.74 -1.07
CA ASP A 76 -12.10 -6.03 -1.62
C ASP A 76 -11.20 -6.85 -0.69
N VAL A 77 -10.55 -6.24 0.30
CA VAL A 77 -9.68 -6.96 1.26
C VAL A 77 -10.41 -8.11 1.92
N GLY A 78 -11.63 -7.87 2.41
CA GLY A 78 -12.44 -8.92 3.05
C GLY A 78 -12.78 -10.07 2.10
N LYS A 79 -13.05 -9.79 0.83
CA LYS A 79 -13.34 -10.80 -0.20
C LYS A 79 -12.11 -11.67 -0.49
N PHE A 80 -10.92 -11.04 -0.57
CA PHE A 80 -9.66 -11.77 -0.71
C PHE A 80 -9.38 -12.65 0.51
N VAL A 81 -9.51 -12.11 1.72
CA VAL A 81 -9.29 -12.86 2.98
C VAL A 81 -10.20 -14.07 3.04
N ALA A 82 -11.50 -13.91 2.77
CA ALA A 82 -12.46 -15.02 2.81
C ALA A 82 -12.09 -16.18 1.86
N ARG A 83 -11.57 -15.87 0.67
CA ARG A 83 -11.10 -16.87 -0.29
C ARG A 83 -9.78 -17.50 0.13
N ILE A 84 -8.86 -16.72 0.64
CA ILE A 84 -7.52 -17.17 1.05
C ILE A 84 -7.63 -18.15 2.21
N ILE A 85 -8.41 -17.82 3.26
CA ILE A 85 -8.54 -18.69 4.44
C ILE A 85 -9.32 -20.00 4.13
N ALA A 86 -10.13 -20.01 3.08
CA ALA A 86 -10.84 -21.21 2.63
C ALA A 86 -9.98 -22.15 1.76
N ASP A 87 -8.81 -21.70 1.31
CA ASP A 87 -7.94 -22.46 0.41
C ASP A 87 -6.82 -23.16 1.22
N PRO A 88 -6.81 -24.49 1.32
CA PRO A 88 -5.78 -25.21 2.08
C PRO A 88 -4.36 -25.03 1.53
N ARG A 89 -4.22 -24.61 0.27
CA ARG A 89 -2.90 -24.33 -0.34
C ARG A 89 -2.20 -23.13 0.26
N THR A 90 -2.93 -22.26 0.99
CA THR A 90 -2.39 -21.06 1.62
C THR A 90 -1.82 -21.30 3.02
N ILE A 91 -2.02 -22.49 3.57
CA ILE A 91 -1.52 -22.87 4.90
C ILE A 91 0.01 -22.81 4.90
N ASN A 92 0.56 -22.13 5.90
CA ASN A 92 2.00 -21.86 6.08
C ASN A 92 2.63 -21.09 4.90
N LYS A 93 1.84 -20.20 4.30
CA LYS A 93 2.26 -19.35 3.18
C LYS A 93 2.08 -17.87 3.48
N LYS A 94 2.86 -17.07 2.76
CA LYS A 94 2.60 -15.65 2.59
C LYS A 94 1.92 -15.45 1.25
N VAL A 95 0.76 -14.78 1.27
CA VAL A 95 -0.11 -14.56 0.10
C VAL A 95 -0.33 -13.08 -0.09
N MET A 96 -0.17 -12.61 -1.32
CA MET A 96 -0.49 -11.23 -1.69
C MET A 96 -1.95 -11.12 -2.14
N ALA A 97 -2.72 -10.28 -1.45
CA ALA A 97 -4.09 -9.92 -1.83
C ALA A 97 -4.06 -8.55 -2.52
N ALA A 98 -3.94 -8.54 -3.84
CA ALA A 98 -3.82 -7.32 -4.63
C ALA A 98 -4.86 -7.26 -5.74
N GLY A 99 -5.44 -6.07 -5.96
CA GLY A 99 -6.36 -5.81 -7.07
C GLY A 99 -5.63 -5.45 -8.36
N ALA A 100 -4.52 -4.70 -8.25
CA ALA A 100 -3.71 -4.29 -9.39
C ALA A 100 -2.24 -4.09 -9.01
N SER A 101 -1.38 -3.94 -10.04
CA SER A 101 0.01 -3.51 -9.89
C SER A 101 0.20 -2.22 -10.68
N LEU A 102 0.38 -1.10 -9.98
CA LEU A 102 0.48 0.24 -10.57
C LEU A 102 1.71 0.97 -10.04
N SER A 103 2.25 1.86 -10.86
CA SER A 103 3.24 2.83 -10.44
C SER A 103 2.59 4.09 -9.87
N PHE A 104 3.34 4.90 -9.12
CA PHE A 104 2.86 6.20 -8.63
C PHE A 104 2.41 7.10 -9.76
N ASN A 105 3.17 7.13 -10.87
CA ASN A 105 2.83 7.93 -12.03
C ASN A 105 1.52 7.48 -12.69
N GLU A 106 1.28 6.16 -12.77
CA GLU A 106 0.01 5.63 -13.29
C GLU A 106 -1.16 6.00 -12.38
N MET A 107 -1.00 5.88 -11.06
CA MET A 107 -2.07 6.23 -10.09
C MET A 107 -2.42 7.71 -10.13
N PHE A 108 -1.42 8.59 -10.13
CA PHE A 108 -1.67 10.04 -10.22
C PHE A 108 -2.16 10.46 -11.61
N GLY A 109 -1.77 9.76 -12.67
CA GLY A 109 -2.32 9.97 -14.02
C GLY A 109 -3.82 9.64 -14.09
N ILE A 110 -4.24 8.53 -13.49
CA ILE A 110 -5.67 8.17 -13.38
C ILE A 110 -6.43 9.23 -12.58
N ALA A 111 -5.86 9.71 -11.48
CA ALA A 111 -6.47 10.74 -10.67
C ALA A 111 -6.61 12.08 -11.43
N GLU A 112 -5.60 12.47 -12.21
CA GLU A 112 -5.64 13.64 -13.10
C GLU A 112 -6.75 13.50 -14.14
N GLU A 113 -6.88 12.34 -14.78
CA GLU A 113 -7.92 12.06 -15.76
C GLU A 113 -9.31 12.15 -15.15
N LEU A 114 -9.52 11.54 -13.97
CA LEU A 114 -10.82 11.53 -13.30
C LEU A 114 -11.23 12.88 -12.72
N THR A 115 -10.29 13.67 -12.23
CA THR A 115 -10.57 14.98 -11.62
C THR A 115 -10.58 16.11 -12.64
N GLY A 116 -9.91 15.95 -13.78
CA GLY A 116 -9.64 17.02 -14.73
C GLY A 116 -8.61 18.05 -14.22
N GLU A 117 -7.95 17.76 -13.10
CA GLU A 117 -6.99 18.67 -12.46
C GLU A 117 -5.64 17.97 -12.23
N LYS A 118 -4.56 18.71 -12.49
CA LYS A 118 -3.21 18.20 -12.29
C LYS A 118 -2.78 18.41 -10.84
N PRO A 119 -2.52 17.34 -10.07
CA PRO A 119 -2.01 17.47 -8.72
C PRO A 119 -0.57 18.01 -8.71
N VAL A 120 -0.24 18.81 -7.71
CA VAL A 120 1.15 19.25 -7.50
C VAL A 120 1.89 18.13 -6.78
N LEU A 121 2.75 17.41 -7.49
CA LEU A 121 3.52 16.29 -6.98
C LEU A 121 4.87 16.75 -6.41
N LYS A 122 5.31 16.06 -5.35
CA LYS A 122 6.62 16.28 -4.72
C LYS A 122 7.45 15.02 -4.88
N HIS A 123 8.49 15.06 -5.69
CA HIS A 123 9.44 13.97 -5.83
C HIS A 123 10.43 13.95 -4.66
N VAL A 124 10.62 12.78 -4.06
CA VAL A 124 11.56 12.56 -2.96
C VAL A 124 12.58 11.51 -3.38
N CYS A 125 13.87 11.79 -3.13
CA CYS A 125 14.98 10.94 -3.59
C CYS A 125 14.96 9.51 -3.05
N SER A 126 14.39 9.28 -1.87
CA SER A 126 14.14 7.96 -1.29
C SER A 126 13.21 8.11 -0.11
N ILE A 127 12.17 7.28 -0.03
CA ILE A 127 11.42 7.07 1.22
C ILE A 127 12.16 6.04 2.08
N LEU A 128 13.05 5.27 1.46
CA LEU A 128 13.89 4.26 2.07
C LEU A 128 15.35 4.73 1.95
N GLY A 129 15.78 5.57 2.88
CA GLY A 129 17.17 5.94 3.04
C GLY A 129 17.96 4.85 3.73
#